data_36608bbd1047d434a090959fb191fb0f
#
_entry.id   36608bbd1047d434a090959fb191fb0f
#
_cell.length_a   1.000
_cell.length_b   1.000
_cell.length_c   1.000
_cell.angle_alpha   90.00
_cell.angle_beta   90.00
_cell.angle_gamma   90.00
#
_symmetry.space_group_name_H-M   'P 1'
#
loop_
_entity.id
_entity.type
_entity.pdbx_description
1 polymer ?
#
loop_
_entity_poly.entity_id
_entity_poly.type
_entity_poly.pdbx_seq_one_letter_code
_entity_poly.pdbx_strand_id
1 'polypeptide(L)'
;MNKYDVIIIGSGIGGLCCGSLLALAGKKVLIAEAHSQPGGVAHSFNMRGYKFESGPSLWSGIGKWPTTNPLGQILRLLDEKVELIKYQGWHVNVPEGEFNLEVGQEPFKERIRLLRGEKSVNEWDSFISGIRPLSQIVSEIPLLSLSLIHI
;
A
#
# COMPACT_ATOMS: atom_id res chain seq x y z
N MET A 1 -37.02 11.22 4.38
CA MET A 1 -35.92 10.33 4.86
C MET A 1 -34.96 10.11 3.69
N ASN A 2 -33.67 10.36 3.89
CA ASN A 2 -32.67 10.00 2.89
C ASN A 2 -32.60 8.47 2.81
N LYS A 3 -32.88 7.92 1.63
CA LYS A 3 -32.72 6.48 1.38
C LYS A 3 -31.31 6.26 0.81
N TYR A 4 -30.59 5.31 1.37
CA TYR A 4 -29.32 4.82 0.89
C TYR A 4 -29.51 3.45 0.24
N ASP A 5 -28.76 3.18 -0.82
CA ASP A 5 -28.78 1.87 -1.49
C ASP A 5 -27.91 0.86 -0.72
N VAL A 6 -26.83 1.36 -0.09
CA VAL A 6 -25.86 0.54 0.65
C VAL A 6 -25.44 1.27 1.92
N ILE A 7 -25.30 0.50 3.00
CA ILE A 7 -24.71 0.96 4.26
C ILE A 7 -23.48 0.11 4.53
N ILE A 8 -22.34 0.78 4.74
CA ILE A 8 -21.05 0.15 5.08
C ILE A 8 -20.75 0.48 6.54
N ILE A 9 -20.36 -0.52 7.31
CA ILE A 9 -19.97 -0.36 8.70
C ILE A 9 -18.45 -0.35 8.80
N GLY A 10 -17.89 0.77 9.22
CA GLY A 10 -16.46 1.03 9.33
C GLY A 10 -15.87 1.73 8.12
N SER A 11 -15.10 2.80 8.38
CA SER A 11 -14.39 3.61 7.38
C SER A 11 -12.90 3.30 7.33
N GLY A 12 -12.50 2.07 7.60
CA GLY A 12 -11.16 1.60 7.27
C GLY A 12 -10.95 1.55 5.76
N ILE A 13 -9.74 1.26 5.30
CA ILE A 13 -9.38 1.26 3.87
C ILE A 13 -10.35 0.41 3.03
N GLY A 14 -10.72 -0.79 3.51
CA GLY A 14 -11.66 -1.66 2.81
C GLY A 14 -13.04 -1.04 2.66
N GLY A 15 -13.59 -0.45 3.74
CA GLY A 15 -14.89 0.23 3.71
C GLY A 15 -14.90 1.46 2.82
N LEU A 16 -13.83 2.27 2.87
CA LEU A 16 -13.66 3.44 2.01
C LEU A 16 -13.54 3.03 0.53
N CYS A 17 -12.71 2.04 0.21
CA CYS A 17 -12.56 1.55 -1.17
C CYS A 17 -13.87 0.99 -1.72
N CYS A 18 -14.55 0.14 -0.95
CA CYS A 18 -15.84 -0.43 -1.33
C CYS A 18 -16.88 0.68 -1.55
N GLY A 19 -16.99 1.61 -0.62
CA GLY A 19 -17.93 2.72 -0.70
C GLY A 19 -17.68 3.63 -1.90
N SER A 20 -16.43 3.94 -2.17
CA SER A 20 -16.04 4.76 -3.32
C SER A 20 -16.36 4.10 -4.65
N LEU A 21 -16.07 2.80 -4.79
CA LEU A 21 -16.41 2.05 -6.02
C LEU A 21 -17.93 1.93 -6.22
N LEU A 22 -18.70 1.71 -5.17
CA LEU A 22 -20.15 1.69 -5.24
C LEU A 22 -20.72 3.06 -5.59
N ALA A 23 -20.17 4.14 -5.03
CA ALA A 23 -20.56 5.51 -5.37
C ALA A 23 -20.22 5.83 -6.84
N LEU A 24 -19.05 5.41 -7.33
CA LEU A 24 -18.68 5.52 -8.74
C LEU A 24 -19.68 4.79 -9.66
N ALA A 25 -20.21 3.65 -9.20
CA ALA A 25 -21.27 2.90 -9.87
C ALA A 25 -22.68 3.51 -9.68
N GLY A 26 -22.80 4.74 -9.17
CA GLY A 26 -24.05 5.49 -9.03
C GLY A 26 -24.90 5.10 -7.82
N LYS A 27 -24.38 4.32 -6.86
CA LYS A 27 -25.10 3.96 -5.64
C LYS A 27 -25.02 5.07 -4.60
N LYS A 28 -26.09 5.28 -3.85
CA LYS A 28 -26.09 6.14 -2.66
C LYS A 28 -25.55 5.34 -1.48
N VAL A 29 -24.34 5.65 -1.05
CA VAL A 29 -23.63 4.91 0.00
C VAL A 29 -23.60 5.73 1.29
N LEU A 30 -23.85 5.07 2.41
CA LEU A 30 -23.59 5.59 3.75
C LEU A 30 -22.48 4.76 4.37
N ILE A 31 -21.43 5.41 4.87
CA ILE A 31 -20.40 4.75 5.68
C ILE A 31 -20.61 5.19 7.13
N ALA A 32 -20.86 4.22 8.01
CA ALA A 32 -20.99 4.45 9.45
C ALA A 32 -19.68 4.11 10.14
N GLU A 33 -19.09 5.08 10.84
CA GLU A 33 -17.82 4.94 11.55
C GLU A 33 -18.01 5.19 13.05
N ALA A 34 -17.42 4.32 13.87
CA ALA A 34 -17.49 4.43 15.33
C ALA A 34 -16.44 5.39 15.90
N HIS A 35 -15.31 5.56 15.19
CA HIS A 35 -14.25 6.47 15.59
C HIS A 35 -14.55 7.90 15.13
N SER A 36 -13.94 8.89 15.79
CA SER A 36 -14.10 10.31 15.45
C SER A 36 -13.44 10.70 14.11
N GLN A 37 -12.61 9.84 13.55
CA GLN A 37 -11.90 10.06 12.28
C GLN A 37 -12.00 8.81 11.40
N PRO A 38 -12.19 8.98 10.07
CA PRO A 38 -12.15 7.89 9.12
C PRO A 38 -10.70 7.41 8.91
N GLY A 39 -10.56 6.21 8.33
CA GLY A 39 -9.27 5.65 7.93
C GLY A 39 -8.89 4.35 8.65
N GLY A 40 -9.56 3.99 9.74
CA GLY A 40 -9.22 2.81 10.54
C GLY A 40 -7.80 2.93 11.10
N VAL A 41 -6.96 1.91 10.91
CA VAL A 41 -5.54 1.96 11.33
C VAL A 41 -4.69 2.92 10.52
N ALA A 42 -5.19 3.43 9.40
CA ALA A 42 -4.47 4.37 8.53
C ALA A 42 -4.84 5.85 8.79
N HIS A 43 -5.38 6.16 9.97
CA HIS A 43 -5.66 7.55 10.34
C HIS A 43 -4.43 8.25 10.91
N SER A 44 -4.40 9.57 10.80
CA SER A 44 -3.43 10.41 11.51
C SER A 44 -4.10 11.16 12.65
N PHE A 45 -3.33 11.50 13.68
CA PHE A 45 -3.83 12.26 14.83
C PHE A 45 -2.87 13.38 15.21
N ASN A 46 -3.42 14.40 15.88
CA ASN A 46 -2.64 15.52 16.37
C ASN A 46 -2.41 15.41 17.88
N MET A 47 -1.19 15.59 18.33
CA MET A 47 -0.84 15.64 19.74
C MET A 47 0.19 16.72 20.00
N ARG A 48 -0.12 17.64 20.91
CA ARG A 48 0.76 18.76 21.32
C ARG A 48 1.30 19.59 20.12
N GLY A 49 0.46 19.81 19.11
CA GLY A 49 0.83 20.57 17.92
C GLY A 49 1.58 19.80 16.83
N TYR A 50 1.85 18.53 17.04
CA TYR A 50 2.48 17.64 16.06
C TYR A 50 1.47 16.68 15.48
N LYS A 51 1.66 16.34 14.20
CA LYS A 51 0.86 15.33 13.50
C LYS A 51 1.60 13.99 13.49
N PHE A 52 0.90 12.94 13.90
CA PHE A 52 1.42 11.58 13.98
C PHE A 52 0.57 10.64 13.10
N GLU A 53 1.22 9.61 12.56
CA GLU A 53 0.55 8.50 11.92
C GLU A 53 0.22 7.41 12.96
N SER A 54 -0.98 6.85 12.87
CA SER A 54 -1.43 5.79 13.79
C SER A 54 -0.88 4.41 13.43
N GLY A 55 -0.45 4.22 12.19
CA GLY A 55 0.02 2.92 11.70
C GLY A 55 0.79 3.05 10.39
N PRO A 56 0.23 2.65 9.25
CA PRO A 56 0.94 2.59 7.99
C PRO A 56 1.30 3.99 7.49
N SER A 57 2.60 4.27 7.46
CA SER A 57 3.17 5.53 6.98
C SER A 57 3.90 5.39 5.64
N LEU A 58 4.15 4.14 5.19
CA LEU A 58 4.84 3.85 3.94
C LEU A 58 3.92 3.10 2.98
N TRP A 59 3.78 3.65 1.77
CA TRP A 59 2.86 3.15 0.76
C TRP A 59 3.63 2.76 -0.52
N SER A 60 3.85 1.46 -0.70
CA SER A 60 4.58 0.95 -1.87
C SER A 60 3.67 0.87 -3.09
N GLY A 61 4.16 1.32 -4.25
CA GLY A 61 3.51 1.13 -5.54
C GLY A 61 2.34 2.07 -5.86
N ILE A 62 2.05 3.08 -5.04
CA ILE A 62 0.97 4.05 -5.32
C ILE A 62 1.41 5.09 -6.36
N GLY A 63 2.64 5.55 -6.30
CA GLY A 63 3.15 6.66 -7.12
C GLY A 63 3.60 6.29 -8.54
N LYS A 64 3.55 5.01 -8.93
CA LYS A 64 3.98 4.54 -10.25
C LYS A 64 2.85 3.82 -10.97
N TRP A 65 2.66 4.13 -12.25
CA TRP A 65 1.71 3.43 -13.11
C TRP A 65 2.43 2.74 -14.29
N PRO A 66 2.05 1.51 -14.66
CA PRO A 66 1.07 0.64 -14.01
C PRO A 66 1.51 0.17 -12.63
N THR A 67 0.55 -0.11 -11.74
CA THR A 67 0.81 -0.58 -10.38
C THR A 67 0.04 -1.85 -10.07
N THR A 68 0.66 -2.73 -9.28
CA THR A 68 0.00 -3.90 -8.68
C THR A 68 -0.59 -3.60 -7.30
N ASN A 69 -0.39 -2.37 -6.77
CA ASN A 69 -0.98 -1.96 -5.50
C ASN A 69 -2.49 -1.72 -5.69
N PRO A 70 -3.37 -2.46 -4.98
CA PRO A 70 -4.82 -2.32 -5.13
C PRO A 70 -5.34 -0.91 -4.85
N LEU A 71 -4.82 -0.24 -3.83
CA LEU A 71 -5.21 1.14 -3.53
C LEU A 71 -4.81 2.09 -4.65
N GLY A 72 -3.60 1.92 -5.22
CA GLY A 72 -3.16 2.72 -6.36
C GLY A 72 -4.08 2.54 -7.58
N GLN A 73 -4.56 1.32 -7.83
CA GLN A 73 -5.52 1.06 -8.91
C GLN A 73 -6.88 1.71 -8.64
N ILE A 74 -7.38 1.64 -7.40
CA ILE A 74 -8.65 2.29 -7.01
C ILE A 74 -8.56 3.81 -7.12
N LEU A 75 -7.50 4.43 -6.61
CA LEU A 75 -7.28 5.87 -6.73
C LEU A 75 -7.32 6.33 -8.20
N ARG A 76 -6.71 5.54 -9.10
CA ARG A 76 -6.77 5.83 -10.53
C ARG A 76 -8.17 5.68 -11.13
N LEU A 77 -8.94 4.66 -10.73
CA LEU A 77 -10.33 4.50 -11.16
C LEU A 77 -11.22 5.67 -10.73
N LEU A 78 -10.92 6.24 -9.58
CA LEU A 78 -11.62 7.40 -9.02
C LEU A 78 -11.11 8.74 -9.57
N ASP A 79 -10.07 8.73 -10.42
CA ASP A 79 -9.32 9.91 -10.88
C ASP A 79 -8.79 10.78 -9.73
N GLU A 80 -8.46 10.13 -8.60
CA GLU A 80 -7.92 10.82 -7.43
C GLU A 80 -6.41 10.95 -7.51
N LYS A 81 -5.92 12.19 -7.31
CA LYS A 81 -4.49 12.51 -7.28
C LYS A 81 -4.04 12.71 -5.84
N VAL A 82 -3.16 11.84 -5.39
CA VAL A 82 -2.55 11.93 -4.07
C VAL A 82 -1.16 12.53 -4.19
N GLU A 83 -0.88 13.55 -3.40
CA GLU A 83 0.47 14.09 -3.26
C GLU A 83 1.34 13.08 -2.51
N LEU A 84 2.43 12.65 -3.12
CA LEU A 84 3.32 11.62 -2.60
C LEU A 84 4.72 12.16 -2.44
N ILE A 85 5.31 11.90 -1.29
CA ILE A 85 6.73 12.17 -1.03
C ILE A 85 7.47 10.83 -1.15
N LYS A 86 8.41 10.78 -2.11
CA LYS A 86 9.27 9.62 -2.27
C LYS A 86 10.41 9.69 -1.25
N TYR A 87 10.45 8.77 -0.32
CA TYR A 87 11.60 8.65 0.57
C TYR A 87 12.78 7.95 -0.13
N GLN A 88 14.00 8.32 0.28
CA GLN A 88 15.22 7.84 -0.36
C GLN A 88 15.81 6.60 0.33
N GLY A 89 15.49 6.39 1.57
CA GLY A 89 15.99 5.29 2.37
C GLY A 89 15.64 5.45 3.84
N TRP A 90 16.20 4.59 4.65
CA TRP A 90 16.06 4.66 6.11
C TRP A 90 17.35 4.25 6.81
N HIS A 91 17.48 4.72 8.02
CA HIS A 91 18.55 4.31 8.91
C HIS A 91 18.19 2.96 9.55
N VAL A 92 19.12 2.03 9.50
CA VAL A 92 18.98 0.67 10.05
C VAL A 92 19.98 0.51 11.18
N ASN A 93 19.48 0.04 12.32
CA ASN A 93 20.30 -0.32 13.47
C ASN A 93 20.07 -1.80 13.78
N VAL A 94 21.10 -2.60 13.64
CA VAL A 94 21.09 -4.05 13.86
C VAL A 94 22.33 -4.44 14.69
N PRO A 95 22.39 -5.64 15.28
CA PRO A 95 23.56 -6.07 16.06
C PRO A 95 24.88 -5.97 15.30
N GLU A 96 24.86 -6.10 13.97
CA GLU A 96 26.02 -6.01 13.10
C GLU A 96 26.50 -4.57 12.85
N GLY A 97 25.71 -3.56 13.24
CA GLY A 97 26.06 -2.14 13.10
C GLY A 97 24.92 -1.26 12.62
N GLU A 98 25.26 0.01 12.41
CA GLU A 98 24.35 1.04 11.92
C GLU A 98 24.69 1.42 10.48
N PHE A 99 23.67 1.58 9.64
CA PHE A 99 23.88 2.00 8.26
C PHE A 99 22.60 2.61 7.65
N ASN A 100 22.79 3.41 6.61
CA ASN A 100 21.70 3.88 5.78
C ASN A 100 21.42 2.84 4.68
N LEU A 101 20.15 2.46 4.55
CA LEU A 101 19.66 1.61 3.48
C LEU A 101 18.91 2.46 2.47
N GLU A 102 19.49 2.68 1.31
CA GLU A 102 18.85 3.39 0.22
C GLU A 102 17.82 2.50 -0.48
N VAL A 103 16.79 3.16 -1.04
CA VAL A 103 15.73 2.46 -1.78
C VAL A 103 16.28 1.98 -3.12
N GLY A 104 16.14 0.68 -3.37
CA GLY A 104 16.53 0.07 -4.63
C GLY A 104 17.17 -1.30 -4.46
N GLN A 105 17.15 -2.08 -5.52
CA GLN A 105 17.72 -3.43 -5.52
C GLN A 105 19.24 -3.41 -5.40
N GLU A 106 19.90 -2.56 -6.15
CA GLU A 106 21.37 -2.50 -6.17
C GLU A 106 21.96 -1.95 -4.85
N PRO A 107 21.46 -0.85 -4.25
CA PRO A 107 21.88 -0.44 -2.92
C PRO A 107 21.70 -1.53 -1.86
N PHE A 108 20.59 -2.26 -1.93
CA PHE A 108 20.33 -3.37 -1.02
C PHE A 108 21.35 -4.51 -1.20
N LYS A 109 21.62 -4.92 -2.44
CA LYS A 109 22.62 -5.96 -2.76
C LYS A 109 24.03 -5.54 -2.31
N GLU A 110 24.39 -4.29 -2.54
CA GLU A 110 25.68 -3.76 -2.07
C GLU A 110 25.80 -3.85 -0.53
N ARG A 111 24.72 -3.57 0.18
CA ARG A 111 24.68 -3.70 1.63
C ARG A 111 24.81 -5.15 2.09
N ILE A 112 24.14 -6.09 1.42
CA ILE A 112 24.30 -7.53 1.68
C ILE A 112 25.75 -7.94 1.42
N ARG A 113 26.36 -7.50 0.34
CA ARG A 113 27.76 -7.80 -0.02
C ARG A 113 28.72 -7.35 1.08
N LEU A 114 28.56 -6.12 1.56
CA LEU A 114 29.40 -5.56 2.63
C LEU A 114 29.24 -6.31 3.97
N LEU A 115 28.01 -6.72 4.31
CA LEU A 115 27.74 -7.36 5.60
C LEU A 115 27.99 -8.87 5.60
N ARG A 116 27.78 -9.56 4.48
CA ARG A 116 27.72 -11.03 4.42
C ARG A 116 28.49 -11.64 3.24
N GLY A 117 29.06 -10.82 2.38
CA GLY A 117 29.87 -11.26 1.25
C GLY A 117 29.06 -11.67 0.01
N GLU A 118 29.76 -12.01 -1.05
CA GLU A 118 29.19 -12.30 -2.37
C GLU A 118 28.27 -13.53 -2.39
N LYS A 119 28.53 -14.51 -1.56
CA LYS A 119 27.67 -15.71 -1.44
C LYS A 119 26.22 -15.32 -1.12
N SER A 120 26.03 -14.40 -0.18
CA SER A 120 24.68 -13.95 0.22
C SER A 120 23.98 -13.13 -0.87
N VAL A 121 24.73 -12.41 -1.71
CA VAL A 121 24.18 -11.75 -2.90
C VAL A 121 23.66 -12.78 -3.90
N ASN A 122 24.41 -13.84 -4.16
CA ASN A 122 23.99 -14.91 -5.06
C ASN A 122 22.76 -15.67 -4.54
N GLU A 123 22.69 -15.91 -3.24
CA GLU A 123 21.51 -16.50 -2.58
C GLU A 123 20.28 -15.61 -2.74
N TRP A 124 20.43 -14.29 -2.56
CA TRP A 124 19.40 -13.30 -2.78
C TRP A 124 18.91 -13.30 -4.24
N ASP A 125 19.83 -13.26 -5.20
CA ASP A 125 19.48 -13.27 -6.62
C ASP A 125 18.76 -14.55 -7.03
N SER A 126 19.17 -15.70 -6.48
CA SER A 126 18.49 -16.98 -6.69
C SER A 126 17.08 -16.97 -6.12
N PHE A 127 16.90 -16.44 -4.90
CA PHE A 127 15.59 -16.28 -4.27
C PHE A 127 14.66 -15.38 -5.10
N ILE A 128 15.13 -14.21 -5.49
CA ILE A 128 14.34 -13.26 -6.30
C ILE A 128 13.98 -13.86 -7.66
N SER A 129 14.90 -14.57 -8.28
CA SER A 129 14.63 -15.26 -9.56
C SER A 129 13.56 -16.35 -9.41
N GLY A 130 13.56 -17.07 -8.29
CA GLY A 130 12.56 -18.09 -8.01
C GLY A 130 11.14 -17.53 -7.76
N ILE A 131 11.02 -16.37 -7.12
CA ILE A 131 9.71 -15.77 -6.82
C ILE A 131 9.17 -14.86 -7.93
N ARG A 132 10.02 -14.41 -8.86
CA ARG A 132 9.63 -13.49 -9.95
C ARG A 132 8.46 -14.00 -10.79
N PRO A 133 8.39 -15.29 -11.21
CA PRO A 133 7.25 -15.80 -11.96
C PRO A 133 5.93 -15.68 -11.18
N LEU A 134 5.95 -15.92 -9.87
CA LEU A 134 4.76 -15.77 -9.01
C LEU A 134 4.30 -14.32 -8.96
N SER A 135 5.25 -13.37 -8.82
CA SER A 135 4.95 -11.95 -8.82
C SER A 135 4.34 -11.49 -10.15
N GLN A 136 4.79 -12.03 -11.27
CA GLN A 136 4.23 -11.74 -12.60
C GLN A 136 2.78 -12.23 -12.70
N ILE A 137 2.50 -13.47 -12.32
CA ILE A 137 1.14 -14.02 -12.33
C ILE A 137 0.20 -13.17 -11.49
N VAL A 138 0.60 -12.81 -10.28
CA VAL A 138 -0.22 -11.95 -9.39
C VAL A 138 -0.46 -10.57 -10.01
N SER A 139 0.52 -10.02 -10.74
CA SER A 139 0.38 -8.70 -11.39
C SER A 139 -0.56 -8.71 -12.59
N GLU A 140 -0.79 -9.88 -13.19
CA GLU A 140 -1.68 -10.07 -14.33
C GLU A 140 -3.15 -10.29 -13.93
N ILE A 141 -3.42 -10.59 -12.64
CA ILE A 141 -4.79 -10.74 -12.15
C ILE A 141 -5.45 -9.37 -12.10
N PRO A 142 -6.47 -9.09 -12.93
CA PRO A 142 -7.17 -7.82 -12.85
C PRO A 142 -7.85 -7.65 -11.50
N LEU A 143 -7.69 -6.50 -10.87
CA LEU A 143 -8.27 -6.20 -9.55
C LEU A 143 -9.79 -6.46 -9.51
N LEU A 144 -10.48 -6.22 -10.62
CA LEU A 144 -11.94 -6.35 -10.74
C LEU A 144 -12.39 -7.74 -11.23
N SER A 145 -11.48 -8.64 -11.60
CA SER A 145 -11.88 -9.96 -12.13
C SER A 145 -12.52 -10.84 -11.08
N LEU A 146 -12.21 -10.66 -9.80
CA LEU A 146 -12.84 -11.36 -8.69
C LEU A 146 -14.28 -10.91 -8.43
N SER A 147 -14.67 -9.71 -8.86
CA SER A 147 -16.04 -9.19 -8.70
C SER A 147 -16.99 -9.62 -9.83
N LEU A 148 -16.44 -10.03 -10.97
CA LEU A 148 -17.25 -10.45 -12.14
C LEU A 148 -17.66 -11.94 -12.10
N ILE A 149 -17.10 -12.73 -11.18
CA ILE A 149 -17.40 -14.17 -11.07
C ILE A 149 -18.67 -14.45 -10.24
N HIS A 150 -19.20 -13.45 -9.54
CA HIS A 150 -20.31 -13.62 -8.59
C HIS A 150 -21.50 -12.66 -8.81
N ILE A 151 -21.64 -12.08 -9.99
CA ILE A 151 -22.84 -11.32 -10.36
C ILE A 151 -23.67 -12.10 -11.36
#